data_ebddbb7a2b561fe0e721a4e1cca5f848
#
_entry.id   ebddbb7a2b561fe0e721a4e1cca5f848
#
_cell.length_a   1.000
_cell.length_b   1.000
_cell.length_c   1.000
_cell.angle_alpha   90.00
_cell.angle_beta   90.00
_cell.angle_gamma   90.00
#
_symmetry.space_group_name_H-M   'P 1'
#
loop_
_entity.id
_entity.type
_entity.pdbx_description
1 polymer ?
#
loop_
_entity_poly.entity_id
_entity_poly.type
_entity_poly.pdbx_seq_one_letter_code
_entity_poly.pdbx_strand_id
1 'polypeptide(L)'
;MFQGRMTDAIFYSFRRCPYAMRARMAVVVSQARVELREVKLSAKPQALLAASPKGTVPVLVLPEGRVIDESLDIMRHLLVRNDPDGWLNRDDSELIALNDGPFKHDLDRYKYPERHGSDSLSHRSAAVAFLERLERRLACTPYLAGGAWGLTDAAIMPFIRQFAA
;
A
#
# COMPACT_ATOMS: atom_id res chain seq x y z
N MET A 1 -41.08 6.76 0.97
CA MET A 1 -39.71 7.31 0.95
C MET A 1 -38.77 6.21 0.60
N PHE A 2 -38.30 6.14 -0.64
CA PHE A 2 -37.22 5.25 -1.03
C PHE A 2 -35.92 5.82 -0.47
N GLN A 3 -35.43 5.25 0.64
CA GLN A 3 -34.04 5.42 1.02
C GLN A 3 -33.20 4.70 -0.04
N GLY A 4 -32.68 5.44 -1.01
CA GLY A 4 -31.69 4.94 -1.94
C GLY A 4 -30.54 4.33 -1.14
N ARG A 5 -30.29 3.03 -1.29
CA ARG A 5 -29.06 2.41 -0.78
C ARG A 5 -27.91 3.21 -1.37
N MET A 6 -27.20 3.95 -0.51
CA MET A 6 -25.90 4.49 -0.90
C MET A 6 -25.04 3.29 -1.32
N THR A 7 -24.67 3.26 -2.59
CA THR A 7 -23.74 2.22 -3.07
C THR A 7 -22.45 2.37 -2.33
N ASP A 8 -21.95 1.29 -1.74
CA ASP A 8 -20.64 1.29 -1.10
C ASP A 8 -19.56 1.54 -2.18
N ALA A 9 -18.44 2.14 -1.79
CA ALA A 9 -17.29 2.24 -2.69
C ALA A 9 -16.78 0.84 -3.06
N ILE A 10 -16.26 0.68 -4.28
CA ILE A 10 -15.69 -0.60 -4.73
C ILE A 10 -14.17 -0.54 -4.53
N PHE A 11 -13.63 -1.55 -3.85
CA PHE A 11 -12.20 -1.65 -3.60
C PHE A 11 -11.63 -2.91 -4.26
N TYR A 12 -10.91 -2.72 -5.37
CA TYR A 12 -10.19 -3.80 -6.05
C TYR A 12 -8.86 -4.06 -5.35
N SER A 13 -8.60 -5.32 -5.03
CA SER A 13 -7.46 -5.75 -4.24
C SER A 13 -6.90 -7.08 -4.73
N PHE A 14 -5.63 -7.32 -4.44
CA PHE A 14 -5.01 -8.63 -4.54
C PHE A 14 -4.31 -8.94 -3.22
N ARG A 15 -4.63 -10.10 -2.64
CA ARG A 15 -4.22 -10.49 -1.29
C ARG A 15 -2.71 -10.34 -1.05
N ARG A 16 -1.86 -10.72 -2.03
CA ARG A 16 -0.40 -10.73 -1.89
C ARG A 16 0.29 -9.43 -2.29
N CYS A 17 -0.41 -8.50 -2.91
CA CYS A 17 0.17 -7.24 -3.36
C CYS A 17 0.45 -6.33 -2.16
N PRO A 18 1.71 -5.89 -1.93
CA PRO A 18 2.05 -5.01 -0.80
C PRO A 18 1.36 -3.66 -0.89
N TYR A 19 1.18 -3.11 -2.09
CA TYR A 19 0.39 -1.89 -2.29
C TYR A 19 -1.07 -2.05 -1.88
N ALA A 20 -1.70 -3.19 -2.25
CA ALA A 20 -3.07 -3.46 -1.84
C ALA A 20 -3.17 -3.77 -0.33
N MET A 21 -2.14 -4.37 0.28
CA MET A 21 -2.10 -4.64 1.72
C MET A 21 -2.16 -3.34 2.52
N ARG A 22 -1.32 -2.35 2.20
CA ARG A 22 -1.31 -1.10 2.95
C ARG A 22 -2.62 -0.32 2.81
N ALA A 23 -3.24 -0.33 1.62
CA ALA A 23 -4.54 0.28 1.41
C ALA A 23 -5.66 -0.44 2.19
N ARG A 24 -5.64 -1.79 2.27
CA ARG A 24 -6.59 -2.55 3.11
C ARG A 24 -6.49 -2.18 4.58
N MET A 25 -5.28 -1.95 5.11
CA MET A 25 -5.12 -1.51 6.50
C MET A 25 -5.79 -0.16 6.73
N ALA A 26 -5.67 0.77 5.79
CA ALA A 26 -6.36 2.06 5.87
C ALA A 26 -7.89 1.90 5.78
N VAL A 27 -8.41 1.00 4.95
CA VAL A 27 -9.85 0.68 4.90
C VAL A 27 -10.35 0.24 6.26
N VAL A 28 -9.62 -0.67 6.91
CA VAL A 28 -10.00 -1.20 8.23
C VAL A 28 -9.96 -0.10 9.30
N VAL A 29 -8.84 0.62 9.42
CA VAL A 29 -8.67 1.60 10.50
C VAL A 29 -9.60 2.80 10.33
N SER A 30 -9.84 3.24 9.10
CA SER A 30 -10.78 4.33 8.82
C SER A 30 -12.24 3.90 8.93
N GLN A 31 -12.52 2.61 9.16
CA GLN A 31 -13.88 2.06 9.19
C GLN A 31 -14.67 2.33 7.91
N ALA A 32 -13.97 2.48 6.79
CA ALA A 32 -14.61 2.76 5.52
C ALA A 32 -15.43 1.56 5.03
N ARG A 33 -16.65 1.83 4.59
CA ARG A 33 -17.52 0.82 3.98
C ARG A 33 -17.15 0.67 2.52
N VAL A 34 -16.70 -0.52 2.14
CA VAL A 34 -16.31 -0.85 0.77
C VAL A 34 -16.81 -2.24 0.39
N GLU A 35 -17.16 -2.41 -0.88
CA GLU A 35 -17.30 -3.73 -1.50
C GLU A 35 -15.90 -4.19 -1.93
N LEU A 36 -15.32 -5.15 -1.20
CA LEU A 36 -14.01 -5.71 -1.53
C LEU A 36 -14.14 -6.68 -2.71
N ARG A 37 -13.39 -6.40 -3.78
CA ARG A 37 -13.27 -7.28 -4.96
C ARG A 37 -11.86 -7.81 -5.09
N GLU A 38 -11.67 -9.08 -4.75
CA GLU A 38 -10.38 -9.76 -4.96
C GLU A 38 -10.15 -10.01 -6.44
N VAL A 39 -8.99 -9.61 -6.94
CA VAL A 39 -8.63 -9.67 -8.35
C VAL A 39 -7.70 -10.86 -8.63
N LYS A 40 -8.02 -11.66 -9.63
CA LYS A 40 -7.07 -12.62 -10.21
C LYS A 40 -6.24 -11.91 -11.27
N LEU A 41 -4.93 -11.70 -11.00
CA LEU A 41 -4.06 -10.90 -11.88
C LEU A 41 -3.89 -11.47 -13.29
N SER A 42 -4.05 -12.80 -13.46
CA SER A 42 -4.04 -13.45 -14.78
C SER A 42 -5.35 -13.33 -15.55
N ALA A 43 -6.42 -12.83 -14.91
CA ALA A 43 -7.76 -12.66 -15.50
C ALA A 43 -8.42 -11.43 -14.87
N LYS A 44 -7.91 -10.25 -15.21
CA LYS A 44 -8.37 -8.98 -14.63
C LYS A 44 -9.81 -8.69 -15.10
N PRO A 45 -10.71 -8.30 -14.17
CA PRO A 45 -12.08 -7.94 -14.53
C PRO A 45 -12.13 -6.74 -15.47
N GLN A 46 -13.02 -6.78 -16.46
CA GLN A 46 -13.22 -5.65 -17.39
C GLN A 46 -13.55 -4.34 -16.65
N ALA A 47 -14.33 -4.42 -15.57
CA ALA A 47 -14.69 -3.26 -14.76
C ALA A 47 -13.48 -2.61 -14.08
N LEU A 48 -12.45 -3.40 -13.67
CA LEU A 48 -11.19 -2.85 -13.17
C LEU A 48 -10.44 -2.11 -14.28
N LEU A 49 -10.33 -2.71 -15.47
CA LEU A 49 -9.61 -2.10 -16.61
C LEU A 49 -10.31 -0.83 -17.10
N ALA A 50 -11.63 -0.79 -17.04
CA ALA A 50 -12.41 0.42 -17.36
C ALA A 50 -12.20 1.53 -16.32
N ALA A 51 -12.11 1.19 -15.03
CA ALA A 51 -11.87 2.15 -13.95
C ALA A 51 -10.43 2.66 -13.95
N SER A 52 -9.43 1.77 -14.14
CA SER A 52 -8.01 2.13 -14.19
C SER A 52 -7.31 1.36 -15.32
N PRO A 53 -7.01 2.02 -16.45
CA PRO A 53 -6.37 1.40 -17.61
C PRO A 53 -4.99 0.80 -17.29
N LYS A 54 -4.30 1.27 -16.23
CA LYS A 54 -3.06 0.65 -15.73
C LYS A 54 -3.26 -0.83 -15.39
N GLY A 55 -4.48 -1.23 -15.01
CA GLY A 55 -4.81 -2.61 -14.65
C GLY A 55 -4.03 -3.10 -13.43
N THR A 56 -3.55 -2.20 -12.58
CA THR A 56 -2.89 -2.52 -11.30
C THR A 56 -3.89 -2.50 -10.15
N VAL A 57 -3.47 -3.03 -9.00
CA VAL A 57 -4.22 -2.96 -7.74
C VAL A 57 -3.32 -2.38 -6.66
N PRO A 58 -3.88 -1.64 -5.66
CA PRO A 58 -5.31 -1.42 -5.40
C PRO A 58 -5.93 -0.35 -6.30
N VAL A 59 -7.26 -0.40 -6.43
CA VAL A 59 -8.07 0.66 -7.02
C VAL A 59 -9.31 0.86 -6.15
N LEU A 60 -9.61 2.10 -5.81
CA LEU A 60 -10.82 2.50 -5.10
C LEU A 60 -11.73 3.30 -6.04
N VAL A 61 -12.93 2.80 -6.28
CA VAL A 61 -13.97 3.49 -7.04
C VAL A 61 -15.02 4.01 -6.06
N LEU A 62 -15.13 5.32 -5.94
CA LEU A 62 -16.08 5.97 -5.03
C LEU A 62 -17.51 5.90 -5.59
N PRO A 63 -18.56 6.04 -4.75
CA PRO A 63 -19.95 5.94 -5.18
C PRO A 63 -20.32 6.90 -6.31
N GLU A 64 -19.69 8.09 -6.32
CA GLU A 64 -19.88 9.11 -7.35
C GLU A 64 -19.08 8.84 -8.65
N GLY A 65 -18.38 7.69 -8.74
CA GLY A 65 -17.62 7.27 -9.91
C GLY A 65 -16.18 7.78 -9.97
N ARG A 66 -15.72 8.59 -9.02
CA ARG A 66 -14.31 9.00 -8.95
C ARG A 66 -13.42 7.83 -8.60
N VAL A 67 -12.31 7.70 -9.30
CA VAL A 67 -11.33 6.61 -9.13
C VAL A 67 -10.07 7.14 -8.45
N ILE A 68 -9.55 6.36 -7.50
CA ILE A 68 -8.26 6.56 -6.87
C ILE A 68 -7.47 5.25 -7.06
N ASP A 69 -6.35 5.30 -7.77
CA ASP A 69 -5.59 4.11 -8.18
C ASP A 69 -4.12 4.09 -7.71
N GLU A 70 -3.76 5.00 -6.82
CA GLU A 70 -2.49 4.96 -6.08
C GLU A 70 -2.74 4.61 -4.61
N SER A 71 -2.02 3.62 -4.11
CA SER A 71 -2.29 3.07 -2.77
C SER A 71 -2.12 4.08 -1.64
N LEU A 72 -1.13 4.98 -1.70
CA LEU A 72 -0.96 6.05 -0.71
C LEU A 72 -2.09 7.07 -0.77
N ASP A 73 -2.54 7.41 -1.97
CA ASP A 73 -3.67 8.34 -2.15
C ASP A 73 -4.96 7.73 -1.61
N ILE A 74 -5.17 6.42 -1.80
CA ILE A 74 -6.28 5.69 -1.19
C ILE A 74 -6.18 5.78 0.34
N MET A 75 -5.01 5.47 0.92
CA MET A 75 -4.81 5.54 2.37
C MET A 75 -5.14 6.92 2.91
N ARG A 76 -4.53 7.96 2.36
CA ARG A 76 -4.73 9.35 2.80
C ARG A 76 -6.17 9.80 2.60
N HIS A 77 -6.80 9.45 1.47
CA HIS A 77 -8.20 9.79 1.20
C HIS A 77 -9.15 9.22 2.26
N LEU A 78 -8.94 7.97 2.66
CA LEU A 78 -9.75 7.31 3.67
C LEU A 78 -9.50 7.89 5.07
N LEU A 79 -8.24 8.09 5.43
CA LEU A 79 -7.85 8.60 6.75
C LEU A 79 -8.24 10.06 6.96
N VAL A 80 -8.20 10.91 5.93
CA VAL A 80 -8.72 12.31 6.03
C VAL A 80 -10.20 12.33 6.43
N ARG A 81 -10.96 11.30 6.08
CA ARG A 81 -12.37 11.18 6.45
C ARG A 81 -12.59 10.66 7.86
N ASN A 82 -11.78 9.69 8.27
CA ASN A 82 -11.84 9.12 9.62
C ASN A 82 -10.49 8.49 9.98
N ASP A 83 -9.81 9.08 10.94
CA ASP A 83 -8.49 8.64 11.43
C ASP A 83 -8.51 8.51 12.95
N PRO A 84 -9.22 7.50 13.50
CA PRO A 84 -9.40 7.34 14.95
C PRO A 84 -8.09 7.09 15.68
N ASP A 85 -7.09 6.51 15.01
CA ASP A 85 -5.79 6.17 15.59
C ASP A 85 -4.72 7.24 15.32
N GLY A 86 -5.06 8.33 14.61
CA GLY A 86 -4.15 9.43 14.30
C GLY A 86 -2.97 9.03 13.41
N TRP A 87 -3.19 8.16 12.44
CA TRP A 87 -2.14 7.70 11.52
C TRP A 87 -1.53 8.81 10.69
N LEU A 88 -2.33 9.80 10.27
CA LEU A 88 -1.86 10.94 9.49
C LEU A 88 -0.86 11.84 10.25
N ASN A 89 -0.90 11.83 11.59
CA ASN A 89 0.09 12.55 12.40
C ASN A 89 1.47 11.88 12.40
N ARG A 90 1.57 10.67 11.85
CA ARG A 90 2.78 9.86 11.75
C ARG A 90 3.04 9.46 10.28
N ASP A 91 3.04 10.47 9.41
CA ASP A 91 3.30 10.38 7.97
C ASP A 91 4.69 10.95 7.66
N ASP A 92 5.71 10.09 7.63
CA ASP A 92 7.04 10.42 7.11
C ASP A 92 7.08 10.15 5.60
N SER A 93 6.65 11.13 4.83
CA SER A 93 6.56 11.03 3.37
C SER A 93 7.92 10.77 2.70
N GLU A 94 9.02 11.25 3.28
CA GLU A 94 10.37 11.01 2.76
C GLU A 94 10.77 9.53 2.92
N LEU A 95 10.54 8.96 4.10
CA LEU A 95 10.83 7.55 4.36
C LEU A 95 9.96 6.63 3.49
N ILE A 96 8.68 6.97 3.30
CA ILE A 96 7.78 6.25 2.42
C ILE A 96 8.26 6.32 0.96
N ALA A 97 8.73 7.48 0.50
CA ALA A 97 9.27 7.63 -0.85
C ALA A 97 10.53 6.78 -1.08
N LEU A 98 11.39 6.65 -0.07
CA LEU A 98 12.55 5.75 -0.15
C LEU A 98 12.15 4.28 -0.23
N ASN A 99 11.08 3.89 0.46
CA ASN A 99 10.51 2.54 0.35
C ASN A 99 9.93 2.29 -1.05
N ASP A 100 9.12 3.22 -1.55
CA ASP A 100 8.37 3.04 -2.80
C ASP A 100 9.26 3.16 -4.05
N GLY A 101 10.38 3.86 -3.95
CA GLY A 101 11.36 4.07 -5.02
C GLY A 101 12.55 3.11 -4.88
N PRO A 102 13.67 3.55 -4.28
CA PRO A 102 14.92 2.79 -4.25
C PRO A 102 14.79 1.38 -3.65
N PHE A 103 14.16 1.27 -2.48
CA PHE A 103 14.01 -0.03 -1.83
C PHE A 103 13.14 -1.00 -2.68
N LYS A 104 12.01 -0.52 -3.21
CA LYS A 104 11.14 -1.33 -4.08
C LYS A 104 11.85 -1.77 -5.35
N HIS A 105 12.66 -0.90 -5.95
CA HIS A 105 13.48 -1.22 -7.12
C HIS A 105 14.42 -2.41 -6.82
N ASP A 106 15.13 -2.36 -5.69
CA ASP A 106 16.08 -3.41 -5.31
C ASP A 106 15.37 -4.68 -4.85
N LEU A 107 14.25 -4.55 -4.14
CA LEU A 107 13.39 -5.66 -3.75
C LEU A 107 12.93 -6.49 -4.96
N ASP A 108 12.44 -5.85 -6.02
CA ASP A 108 11.98 -6.54 -7.22
C ASP A 108 13.11 -7.27 -7.93
N ARG A 109 14.28 -6.65 -8.03
CA ARG A 109 15.46 -7.24 -8.67
C ARG A 109 16.11 -8.35 -7.85
N TYR A 110 16.00 -8.27 -6.55
CA TYR A 110 16.38 -9.36 -5.64
C TYR A 110 15.44 -10.56 -5.77
N LYS A 111 14.11 -10.32 -5.73
CA LYS A 111 13.11 -11.41 -5.70
C LYS A 111 12.82 -12.02 -7.08
N TYR A 112 13.00 -11.25 -8.15
CA TYR A 112 12.65 -11.64 -9.52
C TYR A 112 13.78 -11.34 -10.51
N PRO A 113 15.01 -11.85 -10.25
CA PRO A 113 16.19 -11.49 -11.05
C PRO A 113 16.02 -11.88 -12.52
N GLU A 114 15.32 -12.98 -12.82
CA GLU A 114 15.05 -13.44 -14.18
C GLU A 114 14.20 -12.47 -15.01
N ARG A 115 13.37 -11.65 -14.35
CA ARG A 115 12.53 -10.62 -15.02
C ARG A 115 13.32 -9.36 -15.36
N HIS A 116 14.41 -9.13 -14.66
CA HIS A 116 15.18 -7.88 -14.74
C HIS A 116 16.59 -8.08 -15.30
N GLY A 117 17.02 -9.33 -15.52
CA GLY A 117 18.41 -9.64 -15.90
C GLY A 117 19.42 -9.11 -14.87
N SER A 118 19.07 -9.19 -13.58
CA SER A 118 19.80 -8.52 -12.49
C SER A 118 20.61 -9.48 -11.64
N ASP A 119 21.67 -8.94 -10.99
CA ASP A 119 22.37 -9.65 -9.93
C ASP A 119 21.59 -9.57 -8.61
N SER A 120 20.95 -10.67 -8.25
CA SER A 120 20.13 -10.79 -7.06
C SER A 120 20.88 -10.42 -5.77
N LEU A 121 22.15 -10.81 -5.62
CA LEU A 121 22.92 -10.56 -4.40
C LEU A 121 23.27 -9.07 -4.24
N SER A 122 23.62 -8.40 -5.32
CA SER A 122 23.88 -6.96 -5.34
C SER A 122 22.66 -6.17 -4.89
N HIS A 123 21.49 -6.47 -5.47
CA HIS A 123 20.23 -5.81 -5.10
C HIS A 123 19.76 -6.16 -3.69
N ARG A 124 20.00 -7.39 -3.23
CA ARG A 124 19.76 -7.74 -1.82
C ARG A 124 20.59 -6.88 -0.87
N SER A 125 21.86 -6.70 -1.16
CA SER A 125 22.76 -5.87 -0.34
C SER A 125 22.32 -4.40 -0.30
N ALA A 126 21.92 -3.85 -1.45
CA ALA A 126 21.36 -2.50 -1.53
C ALA A 126 20.07 -2.36 -0.73
N ALA A 127 19.16 -3.35 -0.82
CA ALA A 127 17.93 -3.35 -0.04
C ALA A 127 18.18 -3.43 1.48
N VAL A 128 19.19 -4.19 1.92
CA VAL A 128 19.58 -4.29 3.34
C VAL A 128 19.97 -2.92 3.93
N ALA A 129 20.60 -2.05 3.16
CA ALA A 129 20.93 -0.70 3.64
C ALA A 129 19.68 0.11 4.04
N PHE A 130 18.55 -0.06 3.34
CA PHE A 130 17.30 0.53 3.76
C PHE A 130 16.76 -0.10 5.05
N LEU A 131 16.85 -1.42 5.21
CA LEU A 131 16.44 -2.11 6.45
C LEU A 131 17.24 -1.62 7.64
N GLU A 132 18.56 -1.43 7.50
CA GLU A 132 19.42 -0.87 8.55
C GLU A 132 19.01 0.56 8.92
N ARG A 133 18.52 1.36 7.97
CA ARG A 133 17.95 2.68 8.26
C ARG A 133 16.69 2.57 9.13
N LEU A 134 15.81 1.61 8.84
CA LEU A 134 14.62 1.35 9.65
C LEU A 134 15.01 0.88 11.05
N GLU A 135 15.97 -0.03 11.16
CA GLU A 135 16.47 -0.55 12.44
C GLU A 135 17.01 0.57 13.34
N ARG A 136 17.81 1.49 12.78
CA ARG A 136 18.30 2.65 13.54
C ARG A 136 17.17 3.55 14.05
N ARG A 137 16.07 3.68 13.32
CA ARG A 137 14.87 4.41 13.80
C ARG A 137 14.21 3.67 14.95
N LEU A 138 13.99 2.38 14.79
CA LEU A 138 13.34 1.54 15.80
C LEU A 138 14.18 1.38 17.08
N ALA A 139 15.49 1.60 17.01
CA ALA A 139 16.33 1.70 18.20
C ALA A 139 16.03 2.97 19.04
N CYS A 140 15.46 4.01 18.44
CA CYS A 140 15.15 5.29 19.09
C CYS A 140 13.67 5.41 19.48
N THR A 141 12.76 4.83 18.69
CA THR A 141 11.31 4.93 18.88
C THR A 141 10.63 3.57 18.65
N PRO A 142 9.51 3.28 19.34
CA PRO A 142 8.81 2.00 19.18
C PRO A 142 8.28 1.72 17.76
N TYR A 143 8.06 2.78 16.97
CA TYR A 143 7.55 2.70 15.60
C TYR A 143 8.33 3.65 14.68
N LEU A 144 8.19 3.51 13.37
CA LEU A 144 9.00 4.24 12.38
C LEU A 144 8.84 5.76 12.42
N ALA A 145 7.70 6.26 12.86
CA ALA A 145 7.41 7.69 12.93
C ALA A 145 6.94 8.15 14.33
N GLY A 146 7.38 7.49 15.39
CA GLY A 146 7.11 7.93 16.77
C GLY A 146 6.68 6.85 17.73
N GLY A 147 5.87 7.23 18.72
CA GLY A 147 5.50 6.38 19.85
C GLY A 147 4.34 5.42 19.61
N ALA A 148 3.69 5.46 18.45
CA ALA A 148 2.56 4.60 18.10
C ALA A 148 2.60 4.24 16.61
N TRP A 149 1.94 3.15 16.25
CA TRP A 149 1.74 2.75 14.86
C TRP A 149 1.05 3.85 14.04
N GLY A 150 1.53 4.10 12.84
CA GLY A 150 0.98 5.16 11.99
C GLY A 150 1.03 4.85 10.50
N LEU A 151 0.77 5.87 9.70
CA LEU A 151 0.76 5.75 8.25
C LEU A 151 2.09 5.24 7.70
N THR A 152 3.21 5.73 8.25
CA THR A 152 4.56 5.31 7.84
C THR A 152 4.77 3.80 8.02
N ASP A 153 4.40 3.27 9.19
CA ASP A 153 4.53 1.84 9.49
C ASP A 153 3.65 1.01 8.55
N ALA A 154 2.38 1.38 8.41
CA ALA A 154 1.44 0.69 7.54
C ALA A 154 1.84 0.76 6.05
N ALA A 155 2.45 1.86 5.62
CA ALA A 155 2.92 2.03 4.25
C ALA A 155 4.12 1.15 3.91
N ILE A 156 5.03 0.92 4.87
CA ILE A 156 6.33 0.26 4.65
C ILE A 156 6.28 -1.24 4.95
N MET A 157 5.63 -1.68 6.03
CA MET A 157 5.66 -3.07 6.50
C MET A 157 5.29 -4.14 5.47
N PRO A 158 4.33 -3.96 4.56
CA PRO A 158 4.03 -4.95 3.53
C PRO A 158 5.21 -5.25 2.60
N PHE A 159 6.08 -4.28 2.36
CA PHE A 159 7.26 -4.43 1.51
C PHE A 159 8.40 -5.14 2.26
N ILE A 160 8.56 -4.85 3.55
CA ILE A 160 9.50 -5.59 4.41
C ILE A 160 9.10 -7.07 4.47
N ARG A 161 7.79 -7.35 4.65
CA ARG A 161 7.25 -8.71 4.56
C ARG A 161 7.59 -9.39 3.23
N GLN A 162 7.44 -8.67 2.10
CA GLN A 162 7.77 -9.21 0.78
C GLN A 162 9.27 -9.53 0.65
N PHE A 163 10.13 -8.70 1.22
CA PHE A 163 11.58 -8.93 1.24
C PHE A 163 11.95 -10.19 2.02
N ALA A 164 11.30 -10.43 3.16
CA ALA A 164 11.60 -11.53 4.07
C ALA A 164 10.96 -12.89 3.68
N ALA A 165 9.91 -12.89 2.85
CA ALA A 165 9.12 -14.08 2.51
C ALA A 165 9.75 -15.00 1.46
#